data_cfd584d19e570910f1996e22737e7a54
#
_entry.id   cfd584d19e570910f1996e22737e7a54
#
_cell.length_a   1.000
_cell.length_b   1.000
_cell.length_c   1.000
_cell.angle_alpha   90.00
_cell.angle_beta   90.00
_cell.angle_gamma   90.00
#
_symmetry.space_group_name_H-M   'P 1'
#
loop_
_entity.id
_entity.type
_entity.pdbx_description
1 polymer ?
#
loop_
_entity_poly.entity_id
_entity_poly.type
_entity_poly.pdbx_seq_one_letter_code
_entity_poly.pdbx_strand_id
1 'polypeptide(L)'
;SMIKQSPVFGGSLKVLNQEEIMSLKGVEHLIEIPNGIAVVADSTWHAKKGVDRLKIKTHGGNSEGVSSQLIGIKFDEALDDLGKDELGGENVLELEYETPYLSHAAIEPMNCTAHVTSNKCEIWAPTQAQTWTIDKAREITGLSENNIIIYTMPIGGGFGRRLETDFVEQALIVSKAIKKPVQILWSREEDIQHGYYHSGSKSRFQIALGKDGKPKQLMNQFVKPSHWTSRFQILSMLDFDPYSHYQTAHSHFINQKFPTQFPVKHYYDIENVDVKYRNLDLGIPNGFFRSVFLSNNFFLESAVDECAVLSKSDPLEYRKQLISNHPRILHVLDKLKTLSNWNEKLPKGKGKGIALTQMIGKGIVASVVQVAIGKRNKLKIEKVDVVVDFGKIINPDIVLSQVEGSVVMGISVALKEEITFHDGRVSQSNYDDYRIARMRDCPDINVSIIESDEDVRGINGSMMPILPAITNAIYAAKGK
;
A
#
# COMPACT_ATOMS: atom_id res chain seq x y z
N SER A 1 -10.02 -0.33 -27.44
CA SER A 1 -8.76 0.42 -27.58
C SER A 1 -7.74 0.02 -26.52
N MET A 2 -6.47 0.23 -26.82
CA MET A 2 -5.35 0.07 -25.88
C MET A 2 -4.48 1.32 -25.90
N ILE A 3 -3.69 1.50 -24.85
CA ILE A 3 -2.89 2.70 -24.67
C ILE A 3 -1.40 2.39 -24.62
N LYS A 4 -0.60 3.43 -24.87
CA LYS A 4 0.83 3.50 -24.54
C LYS A 4 1.12 4.81 -23.85
N GLN A 5 1.68 4.75 -22.67
CA GLN A 5 2.03 5.93 -21.87
C GLN A 5 3.53 6.23 -21.95
N SER A 6 3.90 7.47 -21.61
CA SER A 6 5.31 7.84 -21.45
C SER A 6 5.90 7.03 -20.30
N PRO A 7 7.04 6.36 -20.47
CA PRO A 7 7.66 5.56 -19.43
C PRO A 7 8.17 6.40 -18.24
N VAL A 8 8.31 7.72 -18.40
CA VAL A 8 8.65 8.65 -17.32
C VAL A 8 7.36 9.35 -16.87
N PHE A 9 7.07 9.33 -15.57
CA PHE A 9 5.85 9.93 -15.03
C PHE A 9 5.78 11.44 -15.29
N GLY A 10 4.61 11.90 -15.75
CA GLY A 10 4.41 13.29 -16.16
C GLY A 10 5.09 13.68 -17.47
N GLY A 11 5.80 12.77 -18.12
CA GLY A 11 6.42 12.99 -19.41
C GLY A 11 5.42 12.98 -20.56
N SER A 12 5.79 13.60 -21.68
CA SER A 12 5.02 13.55 -22.94
C SER A 12 5.66 12.54 -23.90
N LEU A 13 4.86 12.07 -24.86
CA LEU A 13 5.35 11.24 -25.95
C LEU A 13 4.89 11.76 -27.31
N LYS A 14 5.72 11.52 -28.33
CA LYS A 14 5.41 11.76 -29.73
C LYS A 14 5.51 10.46 -30.52
N VAL A 15 4.47 10.14 -31.30
CA VAL A 15 4.48 9.01 -32.22
C VAL A 15 5.28 9.40 -33.47
N LEU A 16 6.26 8.55 -33.84
CA LEU A 16 7.17 8.78 -34.97
C LEU A 16 6.68 8.11 -36.29
N ASN A 17 5.80 7.09 -36.18
CA ASN A 17 5.35 6.28 -37.29
C ASN A 17 3.82 6.25 -37.42
N GLN A 18 3.17 7.39 -37.26
CA GLN A 18 1.69 7.50 -37.26
C GLN A 18 1.05 6.90 -38.51
N GLU A 19 1.57 7.18 -39.71
CA GLU A 19 1.05 6.65 -40.98
C GLU A 19 1.11 5.13 -41.04
N GLU A 20 2.23 4.53 -40.58
CA GLU A 20 2.39 3.08 -40.48
C GLU A 20 1.30 2.47 -39.59
N ILE A 21 1.07 3.04 -38.40
CA ILE A 21 0.07 2.54 -37.47
C ILE A 21 -1.35 2.67 -38.03
N MET A 22 -1.67 3.81 -38.65
CA MET A 22 -2.97 4.04 -39.25
C MET A 22 -3.25 3.13 -40.47
N SER A 23 -2.21 2.59 -41.10
CA SER A 23 -2.36 1.61 -42.21
C SER A 23 -2.65 0.18 -41.74
N LEU A 24 -2.51 -0.10 -40.44
CA LEU A 24 -2.74 -1.44 -39.90
C LEU A 24 -4.22 -1.83 -39.98
N LYS A 25 -4.48 -3.08 -40.32
CA LYS A 25 -5.84 -3.61 -40.39
C LYS A 25 -6.59 -3.40 -39.07
N GLY A 26 -7.76 -2.77 -39.17
CA GLY A 26 -8.68 -2.56 -38.07
C GLY A 26 -8.33 -1.38 -37.15
N VAL A 27 -7.22 -0.69 -37.33
CA VAL A 27 -6.89 0.56 -36.64
C VAL A 27 -7.72 1.71 -37.25
N GLU A 28 -8.43 2.45 -36.40
CA GLU A 28 -9.31 3.53 -36.84
C GLU A 28 -8.80 4.92 -36.43
N HIS A 29 -8.24 5.04 -35.20
CA HIS A 29 -7.77 6.34 -34.68
C HIS A 29 -6.53 6.20 -33.83
N LEU A 30 -5.72 7.27 -33.79
CA LEU A 30 -4.71 7.54 -32.78
C LEU A 30 -5.14 8.80 -32.03
N ILE A 31 -5.38 8.70 -30.72
CA ILE A 31 -5.89 9.80 -29.91
C ILE A 31 -4.90 10.09 -28.80
N GLU A 32 -4.45 11.32 -28.70
CA GLU A 32 -3.62 11.78 -27.57
C GLU A 32 -4.44 11.71 -26.28
N ILE A 33 -3.80 11.20 -25.24
CA ILE A 33 -4.32 11.14 -23.86
C ILE A 33 -3.28 11.76 -22.92
N PRO A 34 -3.63 12.12 -21.69
CA PRO A 34 -2.63 12.58 -20.73
C PRO A 34 -1.46 11.60 -20.64
N ASN A 35 -0.24 12.11 -20.82
CA ASN A 35 1.02 11.35 -20.80
C ASN A 35 1.10 10.18 -21.80
N GLY A 36 0.26 10.11 -22.85
CA GLY A 36 0.23 8.93 -23.70
C GLY A 36 -0.54 9.06 -24.99
N ILE A 37 -0.77 7.92 -25.62
CA ILE A 37 -1.53 7.74 -26.85
C ILE A 37 -2.46 6.54 -26.77
N ALA A 38 -3.69 6.67 -27.22
CA ALA A 38 -4.63 5.57 -27.38
C ALA A 38 -4.68 5.15 -28.84
N VAL A 39 -4.57 3.85 -29.10
CA VAL A 39 -4.83 3.22 -30.39
C VAL A 39 -6.25 2.66 -30.34
N VAL A 40 -7.14 3.24 -31.15
CA VAL A 40 -8.52 2.81 -31.30
C VAL A 40 -8.63 1.89 -32.52
N ALA A 41 -9.26 0.73 -32.35
CA ALA A 41 -9.43 -0.24 -33.41
C ALA A 41 -10.78 -0.98 -33.28
N ASP A 42 -11.16 -1.71 -34.29
CA ASP A 42 -12.37 -2.56 -34.33
C ASP A 42 -12.34 -3.70 -33.32
N SER A 43 -11.16 -4.07 -32.82
CA SER A 43 -10.96 -5.13 -31.82
C SER A 43 -9.77 -4.83 -30.91
N THR A 44 -9.76 -5.40 -29.71
CA THR A 44 -8.62 -5.32 -28.76
C THR A 44 -7.35 -5.86 -29.39
N TRP A 45 -7.46 -6.93 -30.19
CA TRP A 45 -6.30 -7.53 -30.86
C TRP A 45 -5.65 -6.59 -31.89
N HIS A 46 -6.45 -5.89 -32.68
CA HIS A 46 -5.92 -4.90 -33.63
C HIS A 46 -5.35 -3.68 -32.91
N ALA A 47 -6.01 -3.22 -31.85
CA ALA A 47 -5.47 -2.15 -31.00
C ALA A 47 -4.11 -2.55 -30.40
N LYS A 48 -3.99 -3.79 -29.86
CA LYS A 48 -2.73 -4.31 -29.33
C LYS A 48 -1.63 -4.33 -30.39
N LYS A 49 -1.91 -4.83 -31.57
CA LYS A 49 -0.93 -4.83 -32.70
C LYS A 49 -0.46 -3.42 -33.06
N GLY A 50 -1.37 -2.46 -32.99
CA GLY A 50 -1.03 -1.04 -33.17
C GLY A 50 -0.09 -0.54 -32.08
N VAL A 51 -0.43 -0.77 -30.82
CA VAL A 51 0.41 -0.37 -29.67
C VAL A 51 1.80 -1.02 -29.72
N ASP A 52 1.88 -2.32 -30.01
CA ASP A 52 3.15 -3.06 -30.07
C ASP A 52 4.11 -2.56 -31.16
N ARG A 53 3.58 -1.85 -32.18
CA ARG A 53 4.37 -1.29 -33.30
C ARG A 53 4.65 0.19 -33.18
N LEU A 54 4.11 0.85 -32.14
CA LEU A 54 4.38 2.28 -31.91
C LEU A 54 5.89 2.54 -31.75
N LYS A 55 6.40 3.45 -32.54
CA LYS A 55 7.72 4.06 -32.36
C LYS A 55 7.49 5.42 -31.70
N ILE A 56 7.93 5.56 -30.47
CA ILE A 56 7.71 6.76 -29.66
C ILE A 56 9.01 7.47 -29.35
N LYS A 57 8.96 8.79 -29.26
CA LYS A 57 9.98 9.62 -28.64
C LYS A 57 9.37 10.27 -27.40
N THR A 58 10.04 10.14 -26.27
CA THR A 58 9.59 10.68 -24.98
C THR A 58 10.36 11.94 -24.62
N HIS A 59 9.73 12.83 -23.87
CA HIS A 59 10.31 14.08 -23.41
C HIS A 59 9.89 14.41 -22.01
N GLY A 60 10.87 14.74 -21.17
CA GLY A 60 10.68 15.25 -19.81
C GLY A 60 9.93 14.28 -18.91
N GLY A 61 9.50 14.80 -17.81
CA GLY A 61 8.65 14.13 -16.81
C GLY A 61 9.07 14.47 -15.38
N ASN A 62 8.15 14.31 -14.45
CA ASN A 62 8.37 14.66 -13.05
C ASN A 62 9.40 13.76 -12.37
N SER A 63 9.53 12.52 -12.84
CA SER A 63 10.49 11.53 -12.30
C SER A 63 11.76 11.41 -13.13
N GLU A 64 12.02 12.30 -14.08
CA GLU A 64 13.23 12.23 -14.94
C GLU A 64 14.51 12.16 -14.09
N GLY A 65 15.39 11.22 -14.39
CA GLY A 65 16.64 10.97 -13.66
C GLY A 65 16.48 10.26 -12.32
N VAL A 66 15.26 9.97 -11.86
CA VAL A 66 15.04 9.26 -10.60
C VAL A 66 15.44 7.79 -10.74
N SER A 67 16.24 7.29 -9.78
CA SER A 67 16.61 5.87 -9.65
C SER A 67 16.38 5.39 -8.24
N SER A 68 16.26 4.07 -8.02
CA SER A 68 16.15 3.50 -6.67
C SER A 68 17.33 3.91 -5.77
N GLN A 69 18.53 4.04 -6.33
CA GLN A 69 19.70 4.53 -5.57
C GLN A 69 19.51 6.00 -5.16
N LEU A 70 19.04 6.87 -6.06
CA LEU A 70 18.77 8.27 -5.74
C LEU A 70 17.67 8.41 -4.68
N ILE A 71 16.62 7.57 -4.75
CA ILE A 71 15.55 7.52 -3.75
C ILE A 71 16.13 7.24 -2.36
N GLY A 72 17.00 6.22 -2.23
CA GLY A 72 17.65 5.89 -0.97
C GLY A 72 18.48 7.06 -0.42
N ILE A 73 19.30 7.71 -1.26
CA ILE A 73 20.08 8.90 -0.89
C ILE A 73 19.16 10.03 -0.41
N LYS A 74 18.06 10.28 -1.13
CA LYS A 74 17.10 11.34 -0.76
C LYS A 74 16.36 11.05 0.53
N PHE A 75 16.08 9.77 0.84
CA PHE A 75 15.53 9.36 2.12
C PHE A 75 16.51 9.62 3.26
N ASP A 76 17.79 9.30 3.07
CA ASP A 76 18.84 9.55 4.08
C ASP A 76 19.02 11.05 4.34
N GLU A 77 19.16 11.86 3.29
CA GLU A 77 19.24 13.31 3.37
C GLU A 77 18.04 13.90 4.13
N ALA A 78 16.83 13.47 3.79
CA ALA A 78 15.60 13.96 4.40
C ALA A 78 15.44 13.53 5.86
N LEU A 79 15.93 12.34 6.26
CA LEU A 79 16.00 11.92 7.66
C LEU A 79 17.02 12.77 8.44
N ASP A 80 18.18 13.03 7.87
CA ASP A 80 19.23 13.84 8.52
C ASP A 80 18.78 15.29 8.68
N ASP A 81 18.02 15.85 7.74
CA ASP A 81 17.40 17.18 7.81
C ASP A 81 16.37 17.32 8.96
N LEU A 82 15.77 16.21 9.41
CA LEU A 82 14.89 16.23 10.59
C LEU A 82 15.64 16.45 11.92
N GLY A 83 16.97 16.46 11.86
CA GLY A 83 17.88 16.68 12.98
C GLY A 83 18.17 15.38 13.74
N LYS A 84 19.30 15.36 14.42
CA LYS A 84 19.67 14.25 15.32
C LYS A 84 19.42 14.72 16.74
N ASP A 85 18.18 14.53 17.22
CA ASP A 85 17.93 14.64 18.64
C ASP A 85 18.43 13.35 19.30
N GLU A 86 19.29 13.45 20.30
CA GLU A 86 19.78 12.29 21.02
C GLU A 86 18.99 12.11 22.31
N LEU A 87 18.38 10.93 22.45
CA LEU A 87 17.82 10.53 23.74
C LEU A 87 18.98 10.24 24.71
N GLY A 88 19.02 10.96 25.84
CA GLY A 88 19.95 10.62 26.90
C GLY A 88 19.53 9.35 27.65
N GLY A 89 20.50 8.51 28.04
CA GLY A 89 20.23 7.31 28.85
C GLY A 89 21.18 6.15 28.58
N GLU A 90 21.24 5.20 29.52
CA GLU A 90 22.12 4.03 29.41
C GLU A 90 21.52 2.90 28.52
N ASN A 91 20.18 2.91 28.29
CA ASN A 91 19.45 1.87 27.55
C ASN A 91 18.65 2.49 26.40
N VAL A 92 19.34 3.12 25.45
CA VAL A 92 18.74 3.65 24.23
C VAL A 92 18.94 2.65 23.09
N LEU A 93 17.85 2.27 22.45
CA LEU A 93 17.82 1.44 21.27
C LEU A 93 17.71 2.36 20.03
N GLU A 94 18.64 2.21 19.09
CA GLU A 94 18.62 2.91 17.80
C GLU A 94 18.30 1.92 16.69
N LEU A 95 17.29 2.22 15.90
CA LEU A 95 16.79 1.33 14.86
C LEU A 95 16.52 2.09 13.57
N GLU A 96 16.77 1.47 12.45
CA GLU A 96 16.43 2.01 11.14
C GLU A 96 15.75 0.94 10.30
N TYR A 97 14.67 1.34 9.62
CA TYR A 97 13.86 0.47 8.77
C TYR A 97 13.55 1.14 7.45
N GLU A 98 13.42 0.33 6.42
CA GLU A 98 13.06 0.78 5.07
C GLU A 98 12.05 -0.16 4.44
N THR A 99 11.16 0.38 3.60
CA THR A 99 10.24 -0.39 2.77
C THR A 99 10.29 0.08 1.32
N PRO A 100 10.20 -0.83 0.33
CA PRO A 100 10.25 -0.48 -1.08
C PRO A 100 8.91 0.12 -1.56
N TYR A 101 8.93 0.63 -2.80
CA TYR A 101 7.70 0.90 -3.55
C TYR A 101 7.05 -0.41 -3.98
N LEU A 102 5.69 -0.45 -3.99
CA LEU A 102 4.92 -1.63 -4.35
C LEU A 102 3.84 -1.30 -5.37
N SER A 103 3.65 -2.17 -6.36
CA SER A 103 2.51 -2.11 -7.27
C SER A 103 1.31 -2.86 -6.69
N HIS A 104 0.11 -2.41 -6.98
CA HIS A 104 -1.13 -3.12 -6.61
C HIS A 104 -1.27 -4.47 -7.31
N ALA A 105 -0.76 -4.57 -8.54
CA ALA A 105 -0.72 -5.78 -9.36
C ALA A 105 -2.04 -6.58 -9.32
N ALA A 106 -3.19 -5.86 -9.37
CA ALA A 106 -4.50 -6.50 -9.44
C ALA A 106 -4.58 -7.42 -10.65
N ILE A 107 -5.18 -8.62 -10.50
CA ILE A 107 -5.21 -9.62 -11.59
C ILE A 107 -5.92 -9.06 -12.83
N GLU A 108 -6.99 -8.31 -12.65
CA GLU A 108 -7.62 -7.56 -13.73
C GLU A 108 -6.89 -6.22 -13.92
N PRO A 109 -6.21 -5.97 -15.07
CA PRO A 109 -5.61 -4.67 -15.38
C PRO A 109 -6.66 -3.57 -15.47
N MET A 110 -6.23 -2.31 -15.40
CA MET A 110 -7.14 -1.16 -15.47
C MET A 110 -7.91 -1.15 -16.78
N ASN A 111 -9.22 -0.90 -16.68
CA ASN A 111 -10.12 -0.84 -17.83
C ASN A 111 -11.31 0.07 -17.55
N CYS A 112 -11.88 0.64 -18.59
CA CYS A 112 -13.10 1.42 -18.54
C CYS A 112 -13.76 1.47 -19.91
N THR A 113 -15.09 1.40 -19.93
CA THR A 113 -15.90 1.76 -21.11
C THR A 113 -16.56 3.08 -20.87
N ALA A 114 -16.48 4.00 -21.82
CA ALA A 114 -17.14 5.30 -21.77
C ALA A 114 -17.89 5.57 -23.07
N HIS A 115 -19.03 6.26 -22.96
CA HIS A 115 -19.79 6.80 -24.09
C HIS A 115 -20.17 8.24 -23.80
N VAL A 116 -19.49 9.16 -24.48
CA VAL A 116 -19.71 10.60 -24.32
C VAL A 116 -20.43 11.15 -25.55
N THR A 117 -21.60 11.75 -25.32
CA THR A 117 -22.36 12.48 -26.31
C THR A 117 -22.46 13.95 -25.92
N SER A 118 -23.14 14.77 -26.71
CA SER A 118 -23.32 16.19 -26.43
C SER A 118 -24.15 16.50 -25.17
N ASN A 119 -25.00 15.55 -24.75
CA ASN A 119 -25.97 15.75 -23.66
C ASN A 119 -25.95 14.64 -22.60
N LYS A 120 -25.15 13.56 -22.77
CA LYS A 120 -25.09 12.43 -21.85
C LYS A 120 -23.69 11.82 -21.82
N CYS A 121 -23.29 11.36 -20.63
CA CYS A 121 -22.09 10.55 -20.43
C CYS A 121 -22.45 9.26 -19.69
N GLU A 122 -22.09 8.12 -20.25
CA GLU A 122 -22.25 6.82 -19.62
C GLU A 122 -20.88 6.16 -19.43
N ILE A 123 -20.65 5.63 -18.23
CA ILE A 123 -19.36 5.08 -17.80
C ILE A 123 -19.59 3.70 -17.19
N TRP A 124 -18.96 2.69 -17.72
CA TRP A 124 -18.89 1.34 -17.14
C TRP A 124 -17.47 1.13 -16.62
N ALA A 125 -17.30 1.20 -15.29
CA ALA A 125 -15.98 1.14 -14.69
C ALA A 125 -15.98 0.29 -13.41
N PRO A 126 -14.98 -0.59 -13.24
CA PRO A 126 -14.71 -1.27 -11.98
C PRO A 126 -13.98 -0.32 -11.03
N THR A 127 -14.69 0.71 -10.55
CA THR A 127 -14.15 1.79 -9.70
C THR A 127 -14.46 1.57 -8.22
N GLN A 128 -13.56 2.02 -7.34
CA GLN A 128 -13.75 2.13 -5.89
C GLN A 128 -14.17 3.56 -5.47
N ALA A 129 -14.28 4.51 -6.43
CA ALA A 129 -14.51 5.93 -6.16
C ALA A 129 -15.53 6.54 -7.15
N GLN A 130 -16.79 6.20 -6.98
CA GLN A 130 -17.86 6.68 -7.86
C GLN A 130 -17.95 8.21 -7.90
N THR A 131 -17.91 8.86 -6.72
CA THR A 131 -17.97 10.33 -6.63
C THR A 131 -16.82 10.99 -7.39
N TRP A 132 -15.60 10.52 -7.21
CA TRP A 132 -14.44 11.08 -7.94
C TRP A 132 -14.50 10.81 -9.43
N THR A 133 -15.11 9.69 -9.81
CA THR A 133 -15.38 9.37 -11.23
C THR A 133 -16.38 10.36 -11.82
N ILE A 134 -17.44 10.75 -11.09
CA ILE A 134 -18.39 11.78 -11.52
C ILE A 134 -17.67 13.13 -11.67
N ASP A 135 -16.89 13.54 -10.69
CA ASP A 135 -16.17 14.82 -10.71
C ASP A 135 -15.22 14.89 -11.92
N LYS A 136 -14.47 13.82 -12.19
CA LYS A 136 -13.60 13.72 -13.36
C LYS A 136 -14.39 13.76 -14.67
N ALA A 137 -15.54 13.09 -14.72
CA ALA A 137 -16.39 13.12 -15.90
C ALA A 137 -16.98 14.53 -16.15
N ARG A 138 -17.37 15.25 -15.10
CA ARG A 138 -17.82 16.66 -15.21
C ARG A 138 -16.71 17.57 -15.76
N GLU A 139 -15.50 17.43 -15.24
CA GLU A 139 -14.31 18.17 -15.67
C GLU A 139 -14.04 17.98 -17.17
N ILE A 140 -14.05 16.74 -17.64
CA ILE A 140 -13.72 16.42 -19.04
C ILE A 140 -14.85 16.77 -20.00
N THR A 141 -16.09 16.43 -19.64
CA THR A 141 -17.23 16.55 -20.56
C THR A 141 -17.89 17.92 -20.54
N GLY A 142 -17.83 18.62 -19.40
CA GLY A 142 -18.59 19.86 -19.13
C GLY A 142 -20.08 19.61 -18.85
N LEU A 143 -20.51 18.35 -18.72
CA LEU A 143 -21.88 17.97 -18.43
C LEU A 143 -22.21 18.17 -16.94
N SER A 144 -23.49 18.43 -16.64
CA SER A 144 -23.98 18.39 -15.27
C SER A 144 -24.03 16.97 -14.74
N GLU A 145 -23.95 16.80 -13.43
CA GLU A 145 -24.00 15.50 -12.77
C GLU A 145 -25.21 14.64 -13.17
N ASN A 146 -26.38 15.26 -13.33
CA ASN A 146 -27.61 14.58 -13.72
C ASN A 146 -27.53 13.92 -15.12
N ASN A 147 -26.59 14.32 -15.95
CA ASN A 147 -26.36 13.78 -17.28
C ASN A 147 -25.20 12.77 -17.34
N ILE A 148 -24.65 12.40 -16.17
CA ILE A 148 -23.56 11.42 -16.03
C ILE A 148 -24.09 10.20 -15.30
N ILE A 149 -23.95 9.04 -15.93
CA ILE A 149 -24.37 7.75 -15.34
C ILE A 149 -23.16 6.85 -15.20
N ILE A 150 -22.94 6.33 -13.99
CA ILE A 150 -21.90 5.34 -13.72
C ILE A 150 -22.54 3.99 -13.44
N TYR A 151 -22.18 3.02 -14.25
CA TYR A 151 -22.44 1.60 -13.99
C TYR A 151 -21.22 1.01 -13.30
N THR A 152 -21.30 0.80 -11.98
CA THR A 152 -20.24 0.18 -11.22
C THR A 152 -20.14 -1.30 -11.57
N MET A 153 -19.04 -1.68 -12.20
CA MET A 153 -18.79 -3.05 -12.63
C MET A 153 -18.14 -3.87 -11.51
N PRO A 154 -18.28 -5.21 -11.52
CA PRO A 154 -17.49 -6.08 -10.64
C PRO A 154 -15.99 -5.81 -10.78
N ILE A 155 -15.27 -5.91 -9.67
CA ILE A 155 -13.84 -5.56 -9.57
C ILE A 155 -13.01 -6.85 -9.50
N GLY A 156 -12.11 -7.06 -10.46
CA GLY A 156 -11.14 -8.16 -10.48
C GLY A 156 -9.87 -7.88 -9.67
N GLY A 157 -10.05 -7.27 -8.49
CA GLY A 157 -9.01 -6.76 -7.61
C GLY A 157 -8.87 -5.24 -7.74
N GLY A 158 -8.72 -4.57 -6.59
CA GLY A 158 -8.56 -3.11 -6.54
C GLY A 158 -7.42 -2.71 -5.64
N PHE A 159 -7.47 -3.13 -4.39
CA PHE A 159 -6.47 -2.89 -3.35
C PHE A 159 -6.13 -1.40 -3.12
N GLY A 160 -7.02 -0.49 -3.56
CA GLY A 160 -6.80 0.94 -3.55
C GLY A 160 -6.51 1.54 -4.93
N ARG A 161 -5.98 0.79 -5.90
CA ARG A 161 -5.63 1.27 -7.24
C ARG A 161 -6.81 1.91 -7.97
N ARG A 162 -8.01 1.37 -7.80
CA ARG A 162 -9.22 1.83 -8.48
C ARG A 162 -9.94 2.98 -7.77
N LEU A 163 -9.30 3.55 -6.74
CA LEU A 163 -9.64 4.88 -6.23
C LEU A 163 -9.14 5.97 -7.18
N GLU A 164 -8.07 5.71 -7.94
CA GLU A 164 -7.58 6.62 -8.96
C GLU A 164 -8.47 6.56 -10.21
N THR A 165 -8.62 7.71 -10.89
CA THR A 165 -9.56 7.88 -12.00
C THR A 165 -8.87 7.99 -13.37
N ASP A 166 -7.57 7.78 -13.43
CA ASP A 166 -6.74 7.93 -14.63
C ASP A 166 -7.22 7.06 -15.81
N PHE A 167 -7.56 5.80 -15.58
CA PHE A 167 -8.08 4.89 -16.62
C PHE A 167 -9.49 5.29 -17.10
N VAL A 168 -10.29 5.94 -16.23
CA VAL A 168 -11.59 6.50 -16.59
C VAL A 168 -11.40 7.76 -17.41
N GLU A 169 -10.51 8.66 -16.99
CA GLU A 169 -10.16 9.87 -17.71
C GLU A 169 -9.76 9.58 -19.15
N GLN A 170 -8.89 8.61 -19.35
CA GLN A 170 -8.47 8.18 -20.69
C GLN A 170 -9.64 7.71 -21.55
N ALA A 171 -10.54 6.89 -21.01
CA ALA A 171 -11.72 6.43 -21.74
C ALA A 171 -12.67 7.56 -22.12
N LEU A 172 -12.88 8.52 -21.23
CA LEU A 172 -13.71 9.71 -21.47
C LEU A 172 -13.14 10.59 -22.58
N ILE A 173 -11.83 10.87 -22.53
CA ILE A 173 -11.15 11.70 -23.54
C ILE A 173 -11.27 11.05 -24.93
N VAL A 174 -10.97 9.76 -25.03
CA VAL A 174 -11.04 9.05 -26.31
C VAL A 174 -12.47 9.00 -26.83
N SER A 175 -13.46 8.65 -25.99
CA SER A 175 -14.87 8.61 -26.40
C SER A 175 -15.38 9.97 -26.84
N LYS A 176 -15.04 11.05 -26.13
CA LYS A 176 -15.40 12.43 -26.48
C LYS A 176 -14.82 12.83 -27.85
N ALA A 177 -13.56 12.45 -28.12
CA ALA A 177 -12.88 12.78 -29.37
C ALA A 177 -13.50 12.10 -30.58
N ILE A 178 -13.85 10.81 -30.50
CA ILE A 178 -14.39 10.06 -31.62
C ILE A 178 -15.92 10.00 -31.65
N LYS A 179 -16.60 10.47 -30.60
CA LYS A 179 -18.07 10.51 -30.43
C LYS A 179 -18.72 9.12 -30.58
N LYS A 180 -18.04 8.09 -30.09
CA LYS A 180 -18.48 6.69 -30.08
C LYS A 180 -18.22 6.07 -28.71
N PRO A 181 -18.92 4.97 -28.35
CA PRO A 181 -18.53 4.16 -27.21
C PRO A 181 -17.10 3.63 -27.38
N VAL A 182 -16.30 3.72 -26.33
CA VAL A 182 -14.91 3.26 -26.30
C VAL A 182 -14.66 2.43 -25.07
N GLN A 183 -14.09 1.25 -25.26
CA GLN A 183 -13.50 0.46 -24.19
C GLN A 183 -11.97 0.62 -24.22
N ILE A 184 -11.38 1.09 -23.12
CA ILE A 184 -9.94 1.07 -22.88
C ILE A 184 -9.60 -0.16 -22.04
N LEU A 185 -8.57 -0.89 -22.46
CA LEU A 185 -7.94 -1.95 -21.72
C LEU A 185 -6.43 -1.65 -21.62
N TRP A 186 -5.91 -1.65 -20.39
CA TRP A 186 -4.49 -1.60 -20.17
C TRP A 186 -3.88 -3.00 -20.36
N SER A 187 -2.66 -3.07 -20.84
CA SER A 187 -1.87 -4.30 -20.71
C SER A 187 -1.34 -4.44 -19.28
N ARG A 188 -0.83 -5.62 -18.92
CA ARG A 188 -0.19 -5.80 -17.61
C ARG A 188 1.04 -4.90 -17.47
N GLU A 189 1.78 -4.74 -18.54
CA GLU A 189 2.96 -3.89 -18.58
C GLU A 189 2.59 -2.42 -18.30
N GLU A 190 1.54 -1.92 -18.92
CA GLU A 190 1.04 -0.56 -18.63
C GLU A 190 0.56 -0.44 -17.18
N ASP A 191 -0.11 -1.44 -16.64
CA ASP A 191 -0.63 -1.42 -15.27
C ASP A 191 0.48 -1.42 -14.20
N ILE A 192 1.55 -2.20 -14.39
CA ILE A 192 2.68 -2.23 -13.46
C ILE A 192 3.56 -1.00 -13.62
N GLN A 193 3.82 -0.54 -14.86
CA GLN A 193 4.74 0.56 -15.14
C GLN A 193 4.14 1.95 -14.92
N HIS A 194 2.81 2.09 -14.86
CA HIS A 194 2.12 3.37 -14.73
C HIS A 194 1.09 3.36 -13.57
N GLY A 195 1.41 2.60 -12.50
CA GLY A 195 0.58 2.54 -11.30
C GLY A 195 0.68 3.79 -10.43
N TYR A 196 -0.23 3.87 -9.44
CA TYR A 196 -0.11 4.72 -8.25
C TYR A 196 0.39 3.82 -7.12
N TYR A 197 1.68 3.86 -6.84
CA TYR A 197 2.34 2.88 -5.99
C TYR A 197 2.06 3.09 -4.51
N HIS A 198 2.15 2.01 -3.71
CA HIS A 198 2.47 2.20 -2.31
C HIS A 198 3.88 2.78 -2.23
N SER A 199 4.02 3.91 -1.56
CA SER A 199 5.30 4.61 -1.52
C SER A 199 6.35 3.85 -0.71
N GLY A 200 7.57 3.85 -1.19
CA GLY A 200 8.72 3.54 -0.36
C GLY A 200 8.79 4.48 0.84
N SER A 201 9.39 4.04 1.92
CA SER A 201 9.55 4.84 3.13
C SER A 201 10.74 4.39 3.95
N LYS A 202 11.32 5.33 4.70
CA LYS A 202 12.41 5.06 5.63
C LYS A 202 12.11 5.68 6.99
N SER A 203 12.49 4.97 8.06
CA SER A 203 12.20 5.39 9.42
C SER A 203 13.37 5.13 10.35
N ARG A 204 13.65 6.08 11.24
CA ARG A 204 14.66 5.98 12.31
C ARG A 204 13.97 6.11 13.65
N PHE A 205 14.26 5.19 14.55
CA PHE A 205 13.78 5.20 15.93
C PHE A 205 14.94 5.38 16.91
N GLN A 206 14.65 6.13 17.97
CA GLN A 206 15.40 6.08 19.22
C GLN A 206 14.40 5.78 20.34
N ILE A 207 14.67 4.75 21.14
CA ILE A 207 13.76 4.31 22.19
C ILE A 207 14.53 4.15 23.49
N ALA A 208 14.21 4.98 24.49
CA ALA A 208 14.79 4.87 25.82
C ALA A 208 13.94 3.94 26.69
N LEU A 209 14.55 2.86 27.18
CA LEU A 209 13.89 1.91 28.09
C LEU A 209 14.13 2.29 29.55
N GLY A 210 13.07 2.19 30.35
CA GLY A 210 13.15 2.30 31.80
C GLY A 210 13.82 1.09 32.44
N LYS A 211 14.07 1.18 33.76
CA LYS A 211 14.63 0.05 34.55
C LYS A 211 13.73 -1.19 34.55
N ASP A 212 12.45 -1.00 34.30
CA ASP A 212 11.43 -2.05 34.12
C ASP A 212 11.40 -2.67 32.72
N GLY A 213 12.29 -2.22 31.84
CA GLY A 213 12.39 -2.66 30.45
C GLY A 213 11.32 -2.08 29.51
N LYS A 214 10.41 -1.21 30.00
CA LYS A 214 9.38 -0.60 29.16
C LYS A 214 9.87 0.67 28.50
N PRO A 215 9.39 1.02 27.30
CA PRO A 215 9.73 2.25 26.63
C PRO A 215 9.15 3.44 27.41
N LYS A 216 10.01 4.34 27.85
CA LYS A 216 9.65 5.59 28.52
C LYS A 216 9.59 6.75 27.55
N GLN A 217 10.44 6.70 26.55
CA GLN A 217 10.48 7.70 25.49
C GLN A 217 10.71 7.00 24.15
N LEU A 218 9.96 7.40 23.15
CA LEU A 218 10.09 6.96 21.77
C LEU A 218 10.18 8.19 20.87
N MET A 219 11.27 8.29 20.14
CA MET A 219 11.40 9.23 19.04
C MET A 219 11.35 8.46 17.74
N ASN A 220 10.52 8.91 16.82
CA ASN A 220 10.43 8.37 15.48
C ASN A 220 10.55 9.48 14.44
N GLN A 221 11.53 9.33 13.57
CA GLN A 221 11.69 10.16 12.38
C GLN A 221 11.39 9.30 11.17
N PHE A 222 10.51 9.75 10.28
CA PHE A 222 10.26 9.01 9.07
C PHE A 222 10.01 9.89 7.86
N VAL A 223 10.39 9.36 6.70
CA VAL A 223 10.31 9.99 5.40
C VAL A 223 9.51 9.11 4.46
N LYS A 224 8.55 9.70 3.80
CA LYS A 224 7.74 9.00 2.81
C LYS A 224 6.94 10.02 1.99
N PRO A 225 6.69 9.78 0.68
CA PRO A 225 5.71 10.54 -0.09
C PRO A 225 4.30 10.44 0.52
N SER A 226 3.61 11.57 0.64
CA SER A 226 2.22 11.57 1.12
C SER A 226 1.26 11.02 0.07
N HIS A 227 0.34 10.16 0.47
CA HIS A 227 -0.73 9.64 -0.40
C HIS A 227 -1.73 10.71 -0.85
N TRP A 228 -1.71 11.88 -0.22
CA TRP A 228 -2.63 12.98 -0.50
C TRP A 228 -2.08 14.02 -1.47
N THR A 229 -0.79 13.96 -1.82
CA THR A 229 -0.15 14.95 -2.69
C THR A 229 -0.80 15.07 -4.05
N SER A 230 -1.28 13.96 -4.60
CA SER A 230 -1.98 13.95 -5.88
C SER A 230 -3.38 14.58 -5.85
N ARG A 231 -4.00 14.72 -4.67
CA ARG A 231 -5.40 15.14 -4.51
C ARG A 231 -5.60 16.44 -3.75
N PHE A 232 -4.73 16.72 -2.80
CA PHE A 232 -4.81 17.89 -1.94
C PHE A 232 -3.46 18.60 -1.91
N GLN A 233 -3.19 19.44 -2.90
CA GLN A 233 -1.94 20.23 -2.98
C GLN A 233 -1.59 20.96 -1.69
N ILE A 234 -2.60 21.38 -0.91
CA ILE A 234 -2.40 22.03 0.40
C ILE A 234 -1.67 21.09 1.38
N LEU A 235 -1.94 19.79 1.36
CA LEU A 235 -1.29 18.84 2.26
C LEU A 235 0.14 18.50 1.83
N SER A 236 0.47 18.67 0.54
CA SER A 236 1.84 18.50 0.05
C SER A 236 2.80 19.59 0.53
N MET A 237 2.28 20.78 0.84
CA MET A 237 3.06 21.91 1.35
C MET A 237 3.28 21.84 2.87
N LEU A 238 2.59 20.94 3.55
CA LEU A 238 2.74 20.71 4.98
C LEU A 238 3.54 19.42 5.16
N ASP A 239 4.60 19.44 5.94
CA ASP A 239 5.27 18.23 6.45
C ASP A 239 4.33 17.50 7.41
N PHE A 240 3.12 17.20 6.95
CA PHE A 240 2.05 16.58 7.69
C PHE A 240 1.17 15.72 6.79
N ASP A 241 1.12 14.45 7.12
CA ASP A 241 0.17 13.49 6.55
C ASP A 241 -0.57 12.82 7.72
N PRO A 242 -1.87 13.09 7.89
CA PRO A 242 -2.64 12.56 9.03
C PRO A 242 -2.61 11.03 9.10
N TYR A 243 -2.49 10.36 7.95
CA TYR A 243 -2.39 8.91 7.91
C TYR A 243 -1.00 8.39 8.25
N SER A 244 0.05 9.10 7.84
CA SER A 244 1.42 8.73 8.18
C SER A 244 1.71 8.88 9.67
N HIS A 245 1.09 9.86 10.32
CA HIS A 245 1.22 10.06 11.78
C HIS A 245 0.34 9.11 12.61
N TYR A 246 -0.65 8.46 12.01
CA TYR A 246 -1.69 7.73 12.75
C TYR A 246 -1.14 6.65 13.68
N GLN A 247 -0.19 5.84 13.23
CA GLN A 247 0.32 4.72 14.03
C GLN A 247 1.55 5.03 14.87
N THR A 248 2.20 6.15 14.60
CA THR A 248 3.43 6.54 15.28
C THR A 248 3.30 7.77 16.16
N ALA A 249 2.22 8.57 15.99
CA ALA A 249 2.02 9.81 16.73
C ALA A 249 1.01 9.68 17.85
N HIS A 250 1.28 10.37 18.95
CA HIS A 250 0.30 10.64 19.98
C HIS A 250 -0.78 11.59 19.46
N SER A 251 -2.03 11.34 19.85
CA SER A 251 -3.22 12.11 19.51
C SER A 251 -3.12 13.62 19.73
N HIS A 252 -2.14 14.06 20.53
CA HIS A 252 -2.03 15.45 20.97
C HIS A 252 -1.73 16.40 19.80
N PHE A 253 -0.83 16.05 18.89
CA PHE A 253 -0.46 16.89 17.77
C PHE A 253 -1.57 16.98 16.71
N ILE A 254 -2.22 15.87 16.42
CA ILE A 254 -3.32 15.80 15.45
C ILE A 254 -4.53 16.57 15.97
N ASN A 255 -4.86 16.43 17.26
CA ASN A 255 -5.98 17.12 17.88
C ASN A 255 -5.79 18.64 18.00
N GLN A 256 -4.55 19.15 18.10
CA GLN A 256 -4.27 20.58 18.18
C GLN A 256 -4.35 21.30 16.82
N LYS A 257 -3.85 20.69 15.74
CA LYS A 257 -3.83 21.32 14.41
C LYS A 257 -5.07 21.00 13.56
N PHE A 258 -5.67 19.86 13.78
CA PHE A 258 -6.87 19.40 13.07
C PHE A 258 -7.82 18.81 14.11
N PRO A 259 -8.75 19.61 14.68
CA PRO A 259 -9.79 19.10 15.57
C PRO A 259 -10.75 18.25 14.75
N THR A 260 -10.32 17.08 14.33
CA THR A 260 -11.06 16.20 13.44
C THR A 260 -11.55 14.98 14.18
N GLN A 261 -12.58 14.41 13.62
CA GLN A 261 -13.33 13.22 13.95
C GLN A 261 -12.49 11.94 14.20
N PHE A 262 -11.16 12.02 14.23
CA PHE A 262 -10.24 10.91 14.41
C PHE A 262 -9.35 11.10 15.64
N PRO A 263 -9.84 10.81 16.85
CA PRO A 263 -8.99 10.77 18.03
C PRO A 263 -8.06 9.57 17.90
N VAL A 264 -6.82 9.84 17.53
CA VAL A 264 -5.79 8.80 17.38
C VAL A 264 -5.03 8.72 18.69
N LYS A 265 -5.41 7.78 19.52
CA LYS A 265 -4.61 7.39 20.67
C LYS A 265 -3.88 6.11 20.29
N HIS A 266 -2.54 6.12 20.39
CA HIS A 266 -1.74 4.93 20.21
C HIS A 266 -2.17 3.84 21.20
N TYR A 267 -2.20 2.58 20.79
CA TYR A 267 -2.63 1.48 21.65
C TYR A 267 -1.54 0.99 22.62
N TYR A 268 -0.27 1.32 22.38
CA TYR A 268 0.81 1.12 23.36
C TYR A 268 0.89 2.28 24.35
N ASP A 269 0.94 1.97 25.64
CA ASP A 269 1.09 2.93 26.73
C ASP A 269 2.58 3.35 26.82
N ILE A 270 3.00 4.30 26.00
CA ILE A 270 4.33 4.92 26.02
C ILE A 270 4.18 6.36 26.53
N GLU A 271 4.95 6.73 27.56
CA GLU A 271 4.77 8.03 28.23
C GLU A 271 5.04 9.22 27.33
N ASN A 272 6.17 9.17 26.62
CA ASN A 272 6.62 10.26 25.75
C ASN A 272 6.88 9.73 24.34
N VAL A 273 6.10 10.23 23.39
CA VAL A 273 6.26 9.90 21.98
C VAL A 273 6.44 11.18 21.19
N ASP A 274 7.55 11.29 20.49
CA ASP A 274 7.82 12.36 19.53
C ASP A 274 7.94 11.77 18.13
N VAL A 275 7.23 12.37 17.17
CA VAL A 275 7.21 11.90 15.78
C VAL A 275 7.48 13.08 14.86
N LYS A 276 8.55 12.96 14.07
CA LYS A 276 8.88 13.90 13.00
C LYS A 276 8.67 13.24 11.66
N TYR A 277 7.97 13.91 10.77
CA TYR A 277 7.67 13.43 9.42
C TYR A 277 8.18 14.42 8.37
N ARG A 278 8.77 13.90 7.30
CA ARG A 278 9.10 14.65 6.10
C ARG A 278 8.38 14.05 4.90
N ASN A 279 7.58 14.88 4.23
CA ASN A 279 7.03 14.54 2.92
C ASN A 279 8.12 14.72 1.86
N LEU A 280 8.37 13.67 1.06
CA LEU A 280 9.37 13.69 0.00
C LEU A 280 8.74 13.29 -1.33
N ASP A 281 8.35 14.29 -2.13
CA ASP A 281 7.83 14.05 -3.48
C ASP A 281 9.00 13.96 -4.48
N LEU A 282 9.10 12.83 -5.15
CA LEU A 282 10.10 12.53 -6.19
C LEU A 282 9.47 12.42 -7.58
N GLY A 283 8.25 12.94 -7.75
CA GLY A 283 7.52 12.88 -9.03
C GLY A 283 7.01 11.49 -9.39
N ILE A 284 7.02 10.54 -8.45
CA ILE A 284 6.48 9.19 -8.61
C ILE A 284 5.05 9.17 -8.09
N PRO A 285 4.04 8.81 -8.91
CA PRO A 285 2.67 8.71 -8.45
C PRO A 285 2.53 7.70 -7.32
N ASN A 286 1.85 8.10 -6.26
CA ASN A 286 1.57 7.23 -5.14
C ASN A 286 0.08 7.30 -4.75
N GLY A 287 -0.45 6.24 -4.18
CA GLY A 287 -1.86 6.11 -3.85
C GLY A 287 -2.13 5.14 -2.72
N PHE A 288 -3.42 4.95 -2.44
CA PHE A 288 -3.86 4.03 -1.40
C PHE A 288 -3.54 2.59 -1.80
N PHE A 289 -2.87 1.88 -0.92
CA PHE A 289 -2.57 0.46 -1.09
C PHE A 289 -3.21 -0.32 0.05
N ARG A 290 -3.93 -1.37 -0.22
CA ARG A 290 -4.75 -2.21 0.67
C ARG A 290 -4.77 -1.79 2.15
N SER A 291 -3.62 -1.33 2.66
CA SER A 291 -3.49 -0.58 3.91
C SER A 291 -2.46 0.53 3.77
N VAL A 292 -2.90 1.76 3.95
CA VAL A 292 -2.04 2.96 3.89
C VAL A 292 -0.98 3.01 5.00
N PHE A 293 -1.17 2.23 6.07
CA PHE A 293 -0.29 2.18 7.24
C PHE A 293 0.68 0.99 7.24
N LEU A 294 0.83 0.31 6.13
CA LEU A 294 1.63 -0.91 6.04
C LEU A 294 3.05 -0.71 6.58
N SER A 295 3.76 0.30 6.06
CA SER A 295 5.13 0.62 6.48
C SER A 295 5.19 1.05 7.94
N ASN A 296 4.27 1.93 8.39
CA ASN A 296 4.24 2.42 9.77
C ASN A 296 4.03 1.29 10.78
N ASN A 297 3.11 0.36 10.46
CA ASN A 297 2.88 -0.81 11.32
C ASN A 297 4.11 -1.73 11.35
N PHE A 298 4.74 -1.95 10.19
CA PHE A 298 5.97 -2.72 10.09
C PHE A 298 7.07 -2.14 10.98
N PHE A 299 7.32 -0.85 10.89
CA PHE A 299 8.35 -0.17 11.67
C PHE A 299 8.09 -0.26 13.17
N LEU A 300 6.88 0.08 13.60
CA LEU A 300 6.52 0.11 15.01
C LEU A 300 6.53 -1.29 15.64
N GLU A 301 5.90 -2.27 15.02
CA GLU A 301 5.80 -3.63 15.57
C GLU A 301 7.14 -4.35 15.58
N SER A 302 8.04 -4.04 14.63
CA SER A 302 9.42 -4.50 14.66
C SER A 302 10.19 -3.84 15.83
N ALA A 303 10.05 -2.51 16.00
CA ALA A 303 10.72 -1.79 17.08
C ALA A 303 10.25 -2.27 18.48
N VAL A 304 8.95 -2.54 18.65
CA VAL A 304 8.41 -3.08 19.91
C VAL A 304 8.94 -4.49 20.18
N ASP A 305 9.12 -5.31 19.15
CA ASP A 305 9.69 -6.65 19.30
C ASP A 305 11.17 -6.58 19.73
N GLU A 306 11.94 -5.66 19.15
CA GLU A 306 13.34 -5.44 19.53
C GLU A 306 13.47 -4.91 20.99
N CYS A 307 12.52 -4.06 21.43
CA CYS A 307 12.43 -3.66 22.85
C CYS A 307 12.17 -4.87 23.76
N ALA A 308 11.28 -5.80 23.36
CA ALA A 308 11.03 -7.01 24.12
C ALA A 308 12.29 -7.88 24.24
N VAL A 309 13.04 -8.04 23.14
CA VAL A 309 14.32 -8.79 23.11
C VAL A 309 15.35 -8.15 24.02
N LEU A 310 15.56 -6.83 23.92
CA LEU A 310 16.53 -6.11 24.76
C LEU A 310 16.16 -6.22 26.24
N SER A 311 14.87 -6.20 26.56
CA SER A 311 14.33 -6.37 27.91
C SER A 311 14.32 -7.83 28.38
N LYS A 312 14.75 -8.80 27.56
CA LYS A 312 14.69 -10.25 27.81
C LYS A 312 13.28 -10.71 28.18
N SER A 313 12.27 -10.10 27.60
CA SER A 313 10.86 -10.38 27.81
C SER A 313 10.30 -11.20 26.66
N ASP A 314 9.29 -12.03 26.97
CA ASP A 314 8.51 -12.69 25.91
C ASP A 314 7.76 -11.65 25.06
N PRO A 315 7.87 -11.65 23.73
CA PRO A 315 7.32 -10.60 22.88
C PRO A 315 5.79 -10.43 22.99
N LEU A 316 5.05 -11.53 23.24
CA LEU A 316 3.61 -11.47 23.43
C LEU A 316 3.25 -10.85 24.79
N GLU A 317 3.90 -11.32 25.86
CA GLU A 317 3.67 -10.80 27.21
C GLU A 317 4.14 -9.34 27.33
N TYR A 318 5.22 -8.97 26.65
CA TYR A 318 5.69 -7.60 26.58
C TYR A 318 4.63 -6.67 25.99
N ARG A 319 4.02 -7.05 24.85
CA ARG A 319 2.91 -6.30 24.24
C ARG A 319 1.73 -6.16 25.20
N LYS A 320 1.34 -7.25 25.90
CA LYS A 320 0.26 -7.20 26.90
C LYS A 320 0.55 -6.20 28.02
N GLN A 321 1.79 -6.11 28.47
CA GLN A 321 2.19 -5.16 29.51
C GLN A 321 2.10 -3.70 29.04
N LEU A 322 2.34 -3.45 27.73
CA LEU A 322 2.24 -2.12 27.12
C LEU A 322 0.81 -1.72 26.74
N ILE A 323 -0.16 -2.65 26.83
CA ILE A 323 -1.55 -2.42 26.37
C ILE A 323 -2.55 -2.66 27.52
N SER A 324 -2.11 -2.53 28.76
CA SER A 324 -2.90 -2.91 29.94
C SER A 324 -4.28 -2.24 30.04
N ASN A 325 -4.44 -1.07 29.44
CA ASN A 325 -5.66 -0.28 29.45
C ASN A 325 -6.64 -0.56 28.29
N HIS A 326 -6.35 -1.58 27.45
CA HIS A 326 -7.15 -1.89 26.25
C HIS A 326 -7.71 -3.33 26.29
N PRO A 327 -8.81 -3.60 27.01
CA PRO A 327 -9.29 -4.97 27.26
C PRO A 327 -9.62 -5.74 25.98
N ARG A 328 -10.13 -5.08 24.93
CA ARG A 328 -10.40 -5.74 23.63
C ARG A 328 -9.12 -6.25 22.97
N ILE A 329 -8.04 -5.45 22.97
CA ILE A 329 -6.77 -5.88 22.38
C ILE A 329 -6.17 -7.01 23.21
N LEU A 330 -6.22 -6.92 24.53
CA LEU A 330 -5.77 -8.01 25.42
C LEU A 330 -6.53 -9.32 25.14
N HIS A 331 -7.85 -9.26 24.93
CA HIS A 331 -8.65 -10.43 24.58
C HIS A 331 -8.20 -11.05 23.23
N VAL A 332 -7.92 -10.22 22.22
CA VAL A 332 -7.38 -10.67 20.93
C VAL A 332 -6.03 -11.39 21.12
N LEU A 333 -5.13 -10.82 21.93
CA LEU A 333 -3.81 -11.41 22.21
C LEU A 333 -3.91 -12.73 23.00
N ASP A 334 -4.81 -12.84 23.97
CA ASP A 334 -5.03 -14.09 24.72
C ASP A 334 -5.60 -15.20 23.83
N LYS A 335 -6.53 -14.85 22.94
CA LYS A 335 -7.05 -15.76 21.94
C LYS A 335 -5.95 -16.23 20.97
N LEU A 336 -5.12 -15.29 20.51
CA LEU A 336 -4.00 -15.56 19.61
C LEU A 336 -2.92 -16.44 20.28
N LYS A 337 -2.62 -16.20 21.56
CA LYS A 337 -1.72 -17.03 22.36
C LYS A 337 -2.15 -18.50 22.36
N THR A 338 -3.46 -18.74 22.53
CA THR A 338 -4.05 -20.06 22.51
C THR A 338 -4.05 -20.68 21.11
N LEU A 339 -4.53 -19.95 20.10
CA LEU A 339 -4.64 -20.41 18.71
C LEU A 339 -3.29 -20.81 18.14
N SER A 340 -2.26 -19.99 18.40
CA SER A 340 -0.90 -20.21 17.87
C SER A 340 -0.07 -21.22 18.67
N ASN A 341 -0.59 -21.72 19.80
CA ASN A 341 0.19 -22.51 20.75
C ASN A 341 1.53 -21.81 21.08
N TRP A 342 1.43 -20.51 21.47
CA TRP A 342 2.60 -19.59 21.56
C TRP A 342 3.75 -20.15 22.39
N ASN A 343 3.45 -20.80 23.51
CA ASN A 343 4.44 -21.31 24.46
C ASN A 343 5.13 -22.62 24.02
N GLU A 344 4.77 -23.18 22.87
CA GLU A 344 5.39 -24.38 22.33
C GLU A 344 6.88 -24.15 22.03
N LYS A 345 7.74 -25.04 22.56
CA LYS A 345 9.16 -25.01 22.25
C LYS A 345 9.41 -25.54 20.83
N LEU A 346 9.89 -24.71 19.96
CA LEU A 346 10.18 -25.08 18.59
C LEU A 346 11.61 -25.67 18.46
N PRO A 347 11.82 -26.56 17.48
CA PRO A 347 13.16 -27.04 17.11
C PRO A 347 14.07 -25.91 16.64
N LYS A 348 15.39 -26.11 16.74
CA LYS A 348 16.39 -25.16 16.22
C LYS A 348 16.13 -24.83 14.74
N GLY A 349 16.20 -23.55 14.41
CA GLY A 349 15.95 -23.03 13.07
C GLY A 349 14.47 -22.76 12.77
N LYS A 350 13.59 -22.95 13.75
CA LYS A 350 12.20 -22.49 13.69
C LYS A 350 11.97 -21.36 14.68
N GLY A 351 11.06 -20.45 14.36
CA GLY A 351 10.69 -19.34 15.22
C GLY A 351 9.25 -18.90 15.01
N LYS A 352 8.67 -18.32 16.03
CA LYS A 352 7.38 -17.62 15.98
C LYS A 352 7.62 -16.13 16.18
N GLY A 353 6.96 -15.31 15.39
CA GLY A 353 6.93 -13.86 15.54
C GLY A 353 5.49 -13.37 15.63
N ILE A 354 5.27 -12.36 16.44
CA ILE A 354 3.97 -11.77 16.69
C ILE A 354 3.96 -10.31 16.26
N ALA A 355 2.81 -9.86 15.77
CA ALA A 355 2.52 -8.46 15.58
C ALA A 355 1.01 -8.20 15.64
N LEU A 356 0.64 -6.95 15.87
CA LEU A 356 -0.75 -6.53 15.91
C LEU A 356 -0.96 -5.18 15.24
N THR A 357 -2.22 -4.85 14.99
CA THR A 357 -2.63 -3.52 14.56
C THR A 357 -4.02 -3.20 15.08
N GLN A 358 -4.26 -1.93 15.36
CA GLN A 358 -5.61 -1.39 15.52
C GLN A 358 -5.86 -0.39 14.40
N MET A 359 -6.88 -0.63 13.62
CA MET A 359 -7.25 0.21 12.48
C MET A 359 -7.98 1.49 12.90
N ILE A 360 -8.00 2.48 12.01
CA ILE A 360 -8.97 3.57 12.06
C ILE A 360 -10.36 2.94 12.17
N GLY A 361 -11.15 3.39 13.16
CA GLY A 361 -12.43 2.78 13.44
C GLY A 361 -12.36 1.55 14.35
N LYS A 362 -11.21 1.30 14.99
CA LYS A 362 -11.02 0.34 16.09
C LYS A 362 -11.16 -1.15 15.73
N GLY A 363 -11.07 -1.54 14.48
CA GLY A 363 -10.87 -2.95 14.11
C GLY A 363 -9.48 -3.41 14.56
N ILE A 364 -9.39 -4.60 15.16
CA ILE A 364 -8.16 -5.14 15.74
C ILE A 364 -7.77 -6.41 14.97
N VAL A 365 -6.50 -6.51 14.64
CA VAL A 365 -5.91 -7.72 14.02
C VAL A 365 -4.61 -8.03 14.73
N ALA A 366 -4.41 -9.28 15.13
CA ALA A 366 -3.15 -9.75 15.62
C ALA A 366 -2.78 -11.08 14.93
N SER A 367 -1.50 -11.26 14.63
CA SER A 367 -1.01 -12.41 13.88
C SER A 367 0.24 -13.00 14.50
N VAL A 368 0.33 -14.32 14.48
CA VAL A 368 1.55 -15.07 14.75
C VAL A 368 1.97 -15.79 13.48
N VAL A 369 3.20 -15.57 13.06
CA VAL A 369 3.80 -16.27 11.92
C VAL A 369 4.83 -17.26 12.46
N GLN A 370 4.78 -18.52 12.01
CA GLN A 370 5.78 -19.53 12.27
C GLN A 370 6.64 -19.77 11.02
N VAL A 371 7.95 -19.66 11.19
CA VAL A 371 8.90 -19.88 10.10
C VAL A 371 9.85 -21.03 10.39
N ALA A 372 10.37 -21.63 9.31
CA ALA A 372 11.50 -22.51 9.34
C ALA A 372 12.60 -21.98 8.42
N ILE A 373 13.85 -21.98 8.93
CA ILE A 373 15.03 -21.57 8.18
C ILE A 373 15.90 -22.81 7.95
N GLY A 374 15.83 -23.29 6.72
CA GLY A 374 16.53 -24.48 6.28
C GLY A 374 18.00 -24.24 5.89
N LYS A 375 18.62 -25.25 5.30
CA LYS A 375 19.97 -25.15 4.74
C LYS A 375 20.07 -23.97 3.74
N ARG A 376 21.22 -23.31 3.70
CA ARG A 376 21.49 -22.12 2.83
C ARG A 376 20.54 -20.95 3.09
N ASN A 377 20.07 -20.80 4.34
CA ASN A 377 19.15 -19.73 4.75
C ASN A 377 17.80 -19.71 3.99
N LYS A 378 17.36 -20.86 3.46
CA LYS A 378 16.08 -20.94 2.77
C LYS A 378 14.94 -20.76 3.78
N LEU A 379 14.24 -19.63 3.69
CA LEU A 379 13.07 -19.33 4.51
C LEU A 379 11.85 -20.09 3.98
N LYS A 380 11.07 -20.65 4.89
CA LYS A 380 9.73 -21.19 4.64
C LYS A 380 8.79 -20.65 5.72
N ILE A 381 7.69 -20.04 5.32
CA ILE A 381 6.57 -19.77 6.23
C ILE A 381 5.78 -21.07 6.34
N GLU A 382 5.65 -21.61 7.56
CA GLU A 382 4.96 -22.89 7.79
C GLU A 382 3.49 -22.68 8.14
N LYS A 383 3.23 -21.68 8.99
CA LYS A 383 1.90 -21.43 9.55
C LYS A 383 1.69 -19.95 9.85
N VAL A 384 0.45 -19.49 9.68
CA VAL A 384 0.02 -18.16 10.11
C VAL A 384 -1.29 -18.30 10.88
N ASP A 385 -1.28 -17.87 12.12
CA ASP A 385 -2.46 -17.80 12.97
C ASP A 385 -2.87 -16.33 13.10
N VAL A 386 -4.15 -16.02 12.84
CA VAL A 386 -4.69 -14.67 12.87
C VAL A 386 -5.92 -14.61 13.75
N VAL A 387 -5.99 -13.63 14.62
CA VAL A 387 -7.21 -13.32 15.40
C VAL A 387 -7.65 -11.91 15.03
N VAL A 388 -8.94 -11.76 14.75
CA VAL A 388 -9.54 -10.49 14.35
C VAL A 388 -10.75 -10.15 15.22
N ASP A 389 -10.90 -8.85 15.56
CA ASP A 389 -12.08 -8.27 16.17
C ASP A 389 -12.51 -7.06 15.34
N PHE A 390 -13.52 -7.27 14.50
CA PHE A 390 -14.09 -6.23 13.62
C PHE A 390 -15.47 -5.75 14.11
N GLY A 391 -15.79 -5.99 15.38
CA GLY A 391 -17.12 -5.71 15.91
C GLY A 391 -18.15 -6.73 15.39
N LYS A 392 -19.35 -6.26 15.14
CA LYS A 392 -20.43 -7.09 14.62
C LYS A 392 -20.10 -7.62 13.22
N ILE A 393 -20.17 -8.92 13.05
CA ILE A 393 -19.89 -9.60 11.78
C ILE A 393 -21.18 -9.76 10.97
N ILE A 394 -21.19 -9.23 9.76
CA ILE A 394 -22.34 -9.35 8.85
C ILE A 394 -22.28 -10.65 8.05
N ASN A 395 -21.10 -10.99 7.53
CA ASN A 395 -20.89 -12.21 6.75
C ASN A 395 -19.52 -12.81 7.12
N PRO A 396 -19.48 -13.89 7.93
CA PRO A 396 -18.24 -14.51 8.39
C PRO A 396 -17.38 -15.05 7.26
N ASP A 397 -17.98 -15.64 6.21
CA ASP A 397 -17.24 -16.23 5.08
C ASP A 397 -16.49 -15.17 4.28
N ILE A 398 -17.12 -14.00 4.08
CA ILE A 398 -16.44 -12.85 3.41
C ILE A 398 -15.31 -12.34 4.29
N VAL A 399 -15.51 -12.23 5.60
CA VAL A 399 -14.45 -11.80 6.52
C VAL A 399 -13.28 -12.78 6.47
N LEU A 400 -13.55 -14.08 6.57
CA LEU A 400 -12.54 -15.13 6.47
C LEU A 400 -11.73 -15.02 5.18
N SER A 401 -12.40 -14.96 4.03
CA SER A 401 -11.76 -14.84 2.71
C SER A 401 -10.89 -13.59 2.59
N GLN A 402 -11.33 -12.45 3.18
CA GLN A 402 -10.55 -11.21 3.16
C GLN A 402 -9.32 -11.30 4.06
N VAL A 403 -9.40 -11.97 5.22
CA VAL A 403 -8.26 -12.16 6.11
C VAL A 403 -7.25 -13.12 5.48
N GLU A 404 -7.67 -14.26 4.95
CA GLU A 404 -6.78 -15.21 4.27
C GLU A 404 -6.09 -14.58 3.06
N GLY A 405 -6.83 -13.86 2.21
CA GLY A 405 -6.26 -13.10 1.10
C GLY A 405 -5.29 -12.00 1.55
N SER A 406 -5.50 -11.42 2.74
CA SER A 406 -4.58 -10.46 3.35
C SER A 406 -3.28 -11.10 3.80
N VAL A 407 -3.34 -12.31 4.37
CA VAL A 407 -2.15 -13.08 4.77
C VAL A 407 -1.30 -13.41 3.55
N VAL A 408 -1.91 -13.95 2.49
CA VAL A 408 -1.18 -14.29 1.25
C VAL A 408 -0.54 -13.06 0.62
N MET A 409 -1.27 -11.93 0.54
CA MET A 409 -0.72 -10.68 0.02
C MET A 409 0.38 -10.13 0.93
N GLY A 410 0.23 -10.19 2.26
CA GLY A 410 1.26 -9.77 3.21
C GLY A 410 2.56 -10.56 3.07
N ILE A 411 2.47 -11.87 2.85
CA ILE A 411 3.63 -12.73 2.54
C ILE A 411 4.28 -12.33 1.22
N SER A 412 3.46 -12.05 0.21
CA SER A 412 3.91 -11.63 -1.11
C SER A 412 4.72 -10.32 -1.02
N VAL A 413 4.14 -9.31 -0.40
CA VAL A 413 4.77 -8.00 -0.16
C VAL A 413 6.06 -8.13 0.67
N ALA A 414 6.03 -8.91 1.75
CA ALA A 414 7.20 -9.04 2.63
C ALA A 414 8.40 -9.72 1.98
N LEU A 415 8.19 -10.61 1.00
CA LEU A 415 9.24 -11.53 0.56
C LEU A 415 9.56 -11.47 -0.94
N LYS A 416 8.74 -10.81 -1.76
CA LYS A 416 8.83 -10.95 -3.22
C LYS A 416 8.65 -9.67 -4.01
N GLU A 417 7.83 -8.75 -3.50
CA GLU A 417 7.37 -7.61 -4.27
C GLU A 417 8.26 -6.39 -4.04
N GLU A 418 8.70 -5.80 -5.13
CA GLU A 418 9.46 -4.55 -5.12
C GLU A 418 9.34 -3.88 -6.49
N ILE A 419 9.08 -2.57 -6.50
CA ILE A 419 9.22 -1.70 -7.66
C ILE A 419 10.53 -0.95 -7.56
N THR A 420 11.36 -1.08 -8.59
CA THR A 420 12.61 -0.34 -8.72
C THR A 420 12.57 0.64 -9.90
N PHE A 421 13.36 1.68 -9.80
CA PHE A 421 13.40 2.76 -10.79
C PHE A 421 14.77 2.89 -11.41
N HIS A 422 14.78 3.16 -12.71
CA HIS A 422 15.98 3.47 -13.46
C HIS A 422 15.69 4.61 -14.45
N ASP A 423 16.37 5.72 -14.31
CA ASP A 423 16.21 6.91 -15.16
C ASP A 423 14.75 7.34 -15.31
N GLY A 424 14.06 7.47 -14.16
CA GLY A 424 12.67 7.90 -14.08
C GLY A 424 11.63 6.87 -14.49
N ARG A 425 12.03 5.64 -14.82
CA ARG A 425 11.18 4.56 -15.32
C ARG A 425 11.09 3.42 -14.34
N VAL A 426 9.95 2.77 -14.30
CA VAL A 426 9.80 1.50 -13.56
C VAL A 426 10.50 0.39 -14.31
N SER A 427 11.30 -0.40 -13.58
CA SER A 427 12.05 -1.52 -14.17
C SER A 427 11.20 -2.76 -14.39
N GLN A 428 10.26 -3.05 -13.49
CA GLN A 428 9.37 -4.19 -13.57
C GLN A 428 8.25 -3.94 -14.57
N SER A 429 7.76 -5.01 -15.18
CA SER A 429 6.73 -4.92 -16.22
C SER A 429 5.60 -5.93 -16.06
N ASN A 430 5.89 -7.16 -15.65
CA ASN A 430 4.92 -8.23 -15.57
C ASN A 430 5.26 -9.21 -14.44
N TYR A 431 4.48 -10.27 -14.23
CA TYR A 431 4.66 -11.25 -13.13
C TYR A 431 5.90 -12.15 -13.25
N ASP A 432 6.70 -12.03 -14.30
CA ASP A 432 8.02 -12.66 -14.41
C ASP A 432 9.12 -11.85 -13.71
N ASP A 433 9.00 -10.52 -13.68
CA ASP A 433 9.92 -9.60 -13.01
C ASP A 433 9.33 -8.94 -11.75
N TYR A 434 8.04 -8.66 -11.70
CA TYR A 434 7.29 -8.32 -10.48
C TYR A 434 6.65 -9.57 -9.88
N ARG A 435 7.41 -10.27 -9.06
CA ARG A 435 7.00 -11.57 -8.53
C ARG A 435 6.01 -11.43 -7.38
N ILE A 436 4.89 -12.13 -7.47
CA ILE A 436 3.91 -12.26 -6.39
C ILE A 436 3.96 -13.67 -5.76
N ALA A 437 3.32 -13.84 -4.60
CA ALA A 437 3.16 -15.16 -3.97
C ALA A 437 2.36 -16.11 -4.89
N ARG A 438 2.76 -17.39 -4.90
CA ARG A 438 2.11 -18.47 -5.65
C ARG A 438 1.56 -19.50 -4.68
N MET A 439 0.72 -20.42 -5.14
CA MET A 439 0.13 -21.49 -4.32
C MET A 439 1.15 -22.22 -3.42
N ARG A 440 2.36 -22.49 -3.92
CA ARG A 440 3.44 -23.14 -3.17
C ARG A 440 4.04 -22.28 -2.04
N ASP A 441 3.78 -20.99 -2.05
CA ASP A 441 4.26 -20.05 -1.04
C ASP A 441 3.22 -19.84 0.08
N CYS A 442 2.00 -20.35 -0.12
CA CYS A 442 0.91 -20.26 0.84
C CYS A 442 1.13 -21.22 2.00
N PRO A 443 1.19 -20.75 3.25
CA PRO A 443 1.28 -21.60 4.44
C PRO A 443 -0.09 -22.13 4.87
N ASP A 444 -0.11 -22.91 5.95
CA ASP A 444 -1.35 -23.18 6.67
C ASP A 444 -1.83 -21.89 7.35
N ILE A 445 -3.06 -21.47 7.07
CA ILE A 445 -3.66 -20.24 7.62
C ILE A 445 -4.81 -20.62 8.53
N ASN A 446 -4.76 -20.18 9.79
CA ASN A 446 -5.86 -20.34 10.73
C ASN A 446 -6.36 -18.96 11.16
N VAL A 447 -7.64 -18.73 10.99
CA VAL A 447 -8.29 -17.47 11.36
C VAL A 447 -9.31 -17.72 12.45
N SER A 448 -9.26 -16.90 13.51
CA SER A 448 -10.30 -16.85 14.54
C SER A 448 -10.93 -15.47 14.56
N ILE A 449 -12.23 -15.42 14.33
CA ILE A 449 -13.02 -14.19 14.37
C ILE A 449 -13.61 -14.07 15.78
N ILE A 450 -13.44 -12.91 16.41
CA ILE A 450 -14.11 -12.54 17.65
C ILE A 450 -15.36 -11.76 17.27
N GLU A 451 -16.51 -12.29 17.64
CA GLU A 451 -17.78 -11.57 17.52
C GLU A 451 -17.97 -10.68 18.75
N SER A 452 -18.38 -9.45 18.55
CA SER A 452 -18.69 -8.50 19.60
C SER A 452 -19.90 -7.64 19.21
N ASP A 453 -20.54 -7.01 20.20
CA ASP A 453 -21.66 -6.09 19.97
C ASP A 453 -21.20 -4.68 19.55
N GLU A 454 -19.90 -4.49 19.35
CA GLU A 454 -19.35 -3.25 18.82
C GLU A 454 -19.81 -3.00 17.38
N ASP A 455 -19.83 -1.75 16.98
CA ASP A 455 -20.16 -1.39 15.59
C ASP A 455 -19.28 -2.10 14.57
N VAL A 456 -19.81 -2.34 13.39
CA VAL A 456 -19.06 -2.92 12.25
C VAL A 456 -17.82 -2.11 11.95
N ARG A 457 -16.67 -2.77 11.79
CA ARG A 457 -15.36 -2.15 11.54
C ARG A 457 -14.76 -2.62 10.22
N GLY A 458 -13.85 -1.79 9.66
CA GLY A 458 -13.16 -2.14 8.43
C GLY A 458 -12.15 -3.28 8.60
N ILE A 459 -12.07 -4.15 7.60
CA ILE A 459 -11.22 -5.36 7.59
C ILE A 459 -9.93 -5.19 6.76
N ASN A 460 -9.76 -4.05 6.11
CA ASN A 460 -8.65 -3.79 5.16
C ASN A 460 -7.25 -3.77 5.80
N GLY A 461 -7.14 -3.70 7.13
CA GLY A 461 -5.87 -3.74 7.86
C GLY A 461 -5.31 -5.12 8.14
N SER A 462 -5.99 -6.18 7.76
CA SER A 462 -5.60 -7.56 8.10
C SER A 462 -4.22 -7.98 7.57
N MET A 463 -3.68 -7.27 6.57
CA MET A 463 -2.35 -7.52 6.03
C MET A 463 -1.23 -6.94 6.90
N MET A 464 -1.48 -5.86 7.63
CA MET A 464 -0.46 -5.04 8.29
C MET A 464 0.43 -5.82 9.27
N PRO A 465 -0.11 -6.65 10.17
CA PRO A 465 0.73 -7.37 11.14
C PRO A 465 1.50 -8.54 10.52
N ILE A 466 1.26 -8.91 9.27
CA ILE A 466 1.94 -10.06 8.65
C ILE A 466 3.41 -9.76 8.40
N LEU A 467 3.75 -8.56 7.90
CA LEU A 467 5.11 -8.17 7.59
C LEU A 467 6.02 -8.21 8.83
N PRO A 468 5.70 -7.45 9.91
CA PRO A 468 6.51 -7.48 11.12
C PRO A 468 6.51 -8.86 11.81
N ALA A 469 5.40 -9.60 11.79
CA ALA A 469 5.39 -10.94 12.34
C ALA A 469 6.35 -11.90 11.62
N ILE A 470 6.54 -11.74 10.29
CA ILE A 470 7.54 -12.53 9.53
C ILE A 470 8.96 -12.16 9.97
N THR A 471 9.31 -10.88 10.04
CA THR A 471 10.67 -10.46 10.43
C THR A 471 10.98 -10.84 11.87
N ASN A 472 10.03 -10.67 12.79
CA ASN A 472 10.14 -11.08 14.19
C ASN A 472 10.31 -12.62 14.31
N ALA A 473 9.61 -13.40 13.48
CA ALA A 473 9.78 -14.87 13.45
C ALA A 473 11.16 -15.30 12.92
N ILE A 474 11.69 -14.58 11.92
CA ILE A 474 13.05 -14.82 11.40
C ILE A 474 14.09 -14.55 12.50
N TYR A 475 13.93 -13.43 13.21
CA TYR A 475 14.77 -13.10 14.34
C TYR A 475 14.71 -14.20 15.42
N ALA A 476 13.52 -14.61 15.83
CA ALA A 476 13.32 -15.69 16.82
C ALA A 476 13.95 -17.03 16.39
N ALA A 477 13.97 -17.32 15.07
CA ALA A 477 14.55 -18.56 14.54
C ALA A 477 16.10 -18.56 14.51
N LYS A 478 16.72 -17.36 14.39
CA LYS A 478 18.17 -17.19 14.16
C LYS A 478 18.89 -16.44 15.27
N GLY A 479 18.23 -15.63 16.04
CA GLY A 479 18.83 -14.67 16.97
C GLY A 479 19.56 -13.51 16.27
N LYS A 480 19.12 -13.17 15.05
CA LYS A 480 19.72 -12.12 14.22
C LYS A 480 18.62 -11.37 13.48
#